data_81af62c624d3629a1c19a04c7b263930
#
_entry.id   81af62c624d3629a1c19a04c7b263930
#
_cell.length_a   1.000
_cell.length_b   1.000
_cell.length_c   1.000
_cell.angle_alpha   90.00
_cell.angle_beta   90.00
_cell.angle_gamma   90.00
#
_symmetry.space_group_name_H-M   'P 1'
#
loop_
_entity.id
_entity.type
_entity.pdbx_description
1 polymer ?
#
loop_
_entity_poly.entity_id
_entity_poly.type
_entity_poly.pdbx_seq_one_letter_code
_entity_poly.pdbx_strand_id
1 'polypeptide(L)'
;MQGRPRFAALGFVALAVTAAGWGCNPADVAQAVSDALQDCSVAGENDFVRTTLRDIYYWYKELPDPDPKSFSSPEAYLEAVRYKTLDHTYSFITDRASNDAFFSDSQFIGFGFASTLVTNDDWRVTEVYPASPASEAGLERGAHILVVNGRPLASLVSTGDINTIFGPSTVGVTATMQFRDVGGTVHDVQMTKRTVTIPTASLTRTFASGGRVVGYINFRNFVTPATAALDQAFAQLESAGANELVLDLRYNGGGLVSVAQQLASLIGGSHTNGKLFVQFVHNDKNTSKNSTLTMNMPAHALNLERLVVIYTRGSASASELVWNGLRPFIPVTTVGDRSYGKPVGQYGYNFCDKVLYPVAFSTQNARGEGGYFDGIAPDCPAADDLEHPLGDSAEASLAEALRYLRTGSCSASARAQARAQAAQRPPLTLQPRFADGWQALVGAH
;
A
#
# COMPACT_ATOMS: atom_id res chain seq x y z
N MET A 1 12.43 -5.04 -77.66
CA MET A 1 13.41 -4.55 -76.65
C MET A 1 12.68 -4.45 -75.34
N GLN A 2 12.92 -5.43 -74.47
CA GLN A 2 12.22 -5.65 -73.21
C GLN A 2 13.04 -5.07 -72.06
N GLY A 3 12.48 -4.15 -71.34
CA GLY A 3 13.02 -3.60 -70.12
C GLY A 3 12.47 -4.36 -68.90
N ARG A 4 13.34 -5.04 -68.14
CA ARG A 4 12.99 -5.71 -66.87
C ARG A 4 12.99 -4.72 -65.68
N PRO A 5 12.05 -4.83 -64.73
CA PRO A 5 12.08 -4.03 -63.54
C PRO A 5 13.10 -4.63 -62.52
N ARG A 6 13.85 -3.72 -61.85
CA ARG A 6 14.75 -4.02 -60.76
C ARG A 6 13.95 -4.15 -59.44
N PHE A 7 13.95 -5.34 -58.86
CA PHE A 7 13.51 -5.54 -57.48
C PHE A 7 14.61 -5.04 -56.52
N ALA A 8 14.28 -4.13 -55.65
CA ALA A 8 15.09 -3.76 -54.52
C ALA A 8 14.93 -4.83 -53.43
N ALA A 9 16.00 -5.50 -53.08
CA ALA A 9 16.04 -6.45 -51.96
C ALA A 9 16.12 -5.63 -50.64
N LEU A 10 15.10 -5.72 -49.82
CA LEU A 10 15.19 -5.35 -48.41
C LEU A 10 16.03 -6.40 -47.69
N GLY A 11 17.23 -5.98 -47.29
CA GLY A 11 18.12 -6.81 -46.47
C GLY A 11 17.56 -6.92 -45.04
N PHE A 12 17.15 -8.13 -44.67
CA PHE A 12 16.96 -8.49 -43.26
C PHE A 12 18.33 -8.57 -42.59
N VAL A 13 18.63 -7.64 -41.70
CA VAL A 13 19.76 -7.78 -40.78
C VAL A 13 19.33 -8.73 -39.66
N ALA A 14 19.69 -10.02 -39.81
CA ALA A 14 19.61 -10.97 -38.72
C ALA A 14 20.78 -10.71 -37.75
N LEU A 15 20.51 -10.05 -36.63
CA LEU A 15 21.46 -10.00 -35.53
C LEU A 15 21.53 -11.39 -34.88
N ALA A 16 22.55 -12.15 -35.17
CA ALA A 16 22.88 -13.39 -34.44
C ALA A 16 23.50 -12.96 -33.08
N VAL A 17 22.70 -12.99 -32.04
CA VAL A 17 23.20 -12.87 -30.65
C VAL A 17 23.77 -14.26 -30.28
N THR A 18 25.08 -14.37 -30.22
CA THR A 18 25.76 -15.57 -29.67
C THR A 18 25.56 -15.52 -28.15
N ALA A 19 24.73 -16.46 -27.66
CA ALA A 19 24.50 -16.69 -26.23
C ALA A 19 25.75 -17.30 -25.60
N ALA A 20 26.56 -16.49 -24.94
CA ALA A 20 27.49 -16.96 -23.92
C ALA A 20 26.75 -16.93 -22.58
N GLY A 21 26.43 -18.09 -22.10
CA GLY A 21 26.05 -18.58 -20.76
C GLY A 21 25.71 -17.64 -19.61
N TRP A 22 24.63 -16.84 -19.75
CA TRP A 22 23.91 -16.29 -18.61
C TRP A 22 22.44 -16.46 -18.96
N GLY A 23 21.72 -17.23 -18.12
CA GLY A 23 20.34 -17.61 -18.38
C GLY A 23 19.39 -16.42 -18.32
N CYS A 24 19.27 -15.67 -19.40
CA CYS A 24 18.18 -14.70 -19.56
C CYS A 24 16.86 -15.49 -19.78
N ASN A 25 15.89 -15.26 -18.92
CA ASN A 25 14.52 -15.76 -19.09
C ASN A 25 13.97 -15.23 -20.44
N PRO A 26 13.36 -16.06 -21.31
CA PRO A 26 12.76 -15.62 -22.56
C PRO A 26 11.72 -14.49 -22.39
N ALA A 27 11.05 -14.41 -21.24
CA ALA A 27 10.13 -13.32 -20.91
C ALA A 27 10.85 -11.98 -20.75
N ASP A 28 12.05 -11.96 -20.16
CA ASP A 28 12.84 -10.74 -19.96
C ASP A 28 13.37 -10.19 -21.29
N VAL A 29 13.73 -11.09 -22.21
CA VAL A 29 14.17 -10.72 -23.56
C VAL A 29 13.00 -10.17 -24.39
N ALA A 30 11.81 -10.78 -24.29
CA ALA A 30 10.61 -10.30 -24.97
C ALA A 30 10.17 -8.93 -24.45
N GLN A 31 10.27 -8.70 -23.14
CA GLN A 31 9.99 -7.42 -22.52
C GLN A 31 11.00 -6.36 -22.97
N ALA A 32 12.31 -6.65 -22.95
CA ALA A 32 13.35 -5.72 -23.38
C ALA A 32 13.21 -5.32 -24.87
N VAL A 33 12.77 -6.25 -25.74
CA VAL A 33 12.48 -5.95 -27.15
C VAL A 33 11.22 -5.09 -27.28
N SER A 34 10.18 -5.34 -26.48
CA SER A 34 8.97 -4.52 -26.44
C SER A 34 9.29 -3.10 -25.99
N ASP A 35 10.10 -2.95 -24.93
CA ASP A 35 10.53 -1.65 -24.41
C ASP A 35 11.35 -0.84 -25.42
N ALA A 36 12.21 -1.51 -26.20
CA ALA A 36 13.05 -0.89 -27.24
C ALA A 36 12.24 -0.34 -28.44
N LEU A 37 10.98 -0.74 -28.59
CA LEU A 37 10.09 -0.30 -29.67
C LEU A 37 9.06 0.75 -29.27
N GLN A 38 9.03 1.14 -27.98
CA GLN A 38 8.08 2.14 -27.48
C GLN A 38 8.53 3.58 -27.87
N ASP A 39 7.55 4.41 -28.21
CA ASP A 39 7.77 5.84 -28.35
C ASP A 39 7.78 6.51 -26.98
N CYS A 40 9.00 6.78 -26.45
CA CYS A 40 9.20 7.43 -25.17
C CYS A 40 9.25 8.98 -25.27
N SER A 41 8.76 9.55 -26.35
CA SER A 41 8.40 10.96 -26.33
C SER A 41 7.21 11.19 -25.40
N VAL A 42 7.06 12.42 -24.87
CA VAL A 42 5.90 12.79 -24.06
C VAL A 42 4.57 12.46 -24.77
N ALA A 43 4.51 12.67 -26.08
CA ALA A 43 3.33 12.36 -26.88
C ALA A 43 3.05 10.85 -26.95
N GLY A 44 4.11 10.03 -27.10
CA GLY A 44 4.01 8.56 -27.11
C GLY A 44 3.62 8.00 -25.75
N GLU A 45 4.21 8.52 -24.67
CA GLU A 45 3.83 8.14 -23.30
C GLU A 45 2.36 8.49 -22.99
N ASN A 46 1.91 9.68 -23.37
CA ASN A 46 0.51 10.10 -23.18
C ASN A 46 -0.46 9.22 -24.00
N ASP A 47 -0.10 8.83 -25.21
CA ASP A 47 -0.92 7.95 -26.05
C ASP A 47 -0.95 6.52 -25.51
N PHE A 48 0.14 6.03 -24.92
CA PHE A 48 0.17 4.76 -24.18
C PHE A 48 -0.84 4.76 -23.03
N VAL A 49 -0.84 5.81 -22.20
CA VAL A 49 -1.80 5.96 -21.08
C VAL A 49 -3.23 5.97 -21.61
N ARG A 50 -3.50 6.76 -22.66
CA ARG A 50 -4.82 6.84 -23.32
C ARG A 50 -5.30 5.47 -23.79
N THR A 51 -4.47 4.76 -24.53
CA THR A 51 -4.81 3.46 -25.12
C THR A 51 -5.06 2.42 -24.02
N THR A 52 -4.20 2.35 -23.02
CA THR A 52 -4.33 1.44 -21.88
C THR A 52 -5.61 1.71 -21.09
N LEU A 53 -5.90 2.98 -20.77
CA LEU A 53 -7.14 3.33 -20.04
C LEU A 53 -8.39 2.99 -20.84
N ARG A 54 -8.40 3.21 -22.13
CA ARG A 54 -9.55 2.88 -22.99
C ARG A 54 -9.83 1.39 -23.09
N ASP A 55 -8.83 0.54 -22.86
CA ASP A 55 -9.00 -0.91 -22.83
C ASP A 55 -9.38 -1.39 -21.42
N ILE A 56 -8.49 -1.24 -20.43
CA ILE A 56 -8.60 -1.96 -19.18
C ILE A 56 -9.25 -1.18 -18.04
N TYR A 57 -9.31 0.16 -18.10
CA TYR A 57 -9.81 0.98 -17.01
C TYR A 57 -11.25 0.59 -16.63
N TYR A 58 -11.49 0.37 -15.33
CA TYR A 58 -12.78 -0.11 -14.85
C TYR A 58 -13.94 0.82 -15.23
N TRP A 59 -13.70 2.15 -15.16
CA TRP A 59 -14.67 3.19 -15.54
C TRP A 59 -14.35 3.80 -16.90
N TYR A 60 -13.93 3.00 -17.87
CA TYR A 60 -13.51 3.52 -19.20
C TYR A 60 -14.61 4.31 -19.94
N LYS A 61 -15.89 4.08 -19.62
CA LYS A 61 -17.01 4.81 -20.22
C LYS A 61 -17.11 6.26 -19.74
N GLU A 62 -16.52 6.54 -18.59
CA GLU A 62 -16.50 7.88 -17.96
C GLU A 62 -15.27 8.71 -18.36
N LEU A 63 -14.38 8.16 -19.21
CA LEU A 63 -13.16 8.84 -19.62
C LEU A 63 -13.48 9.97 -20.60
N PRO A 64 -13.08 11.23 -20.31
CA PRO A 64 -13.03 12.27 -21.33
C PRO A 64 -11.95 11.94 -22.37
N ASP A 65 -12.00 12.60 -23.53
CA ASP A 65 -11.09 12.34 -24.65
C ASP A 65 -10.36 13.61 -25.12
N PRO A 66 -9.57 14.27 -24.27
CA PRO A 66 -8.74 15.37 -24.71
C PRO A 66 -7.57 14.86 -25.58
N ASP A 67 -7.03 15.72 -26.43
CA ASP A 67 -5.84 15.39 -27.23
C ASP A 67 -4.64 15.10 -26.30
N PRO A 68 -4.06 13.89 -26.32
CA PRO A 68 -2.91 13.53 -25.49
C PRO A 68 -1.71 14.47 -25.68
N LYS A 69 -1.53 15.00 -26.90
CA LYS A 69 -0.41 15.91 -27.23
C LYS A 69 -0.47 17.27 -26.54
N SER A 70 -1.62 17.61 -25.96
CA SER A 70 -1.78 18.88 -25.24
C SER A 70 -1.25 18.84 -23.79
N PHE A 71 -0.77 17.68 -23.32
CA PHE A 71 -0.27 17.50 -21.94
C PHE A 71 1.24 17.37 -21.91
N SER A 72 1.83 17.95 -20.85
CA SER A 72 3.29 18.00 -20.65
C SER A 72 3.89 16.71 -20.12
N SER A 73 3.07 15.76 -19.62
CA SER A 73 3.52 14.46 -19.12
C SER A 73 2.37 13.45 -19.06
N PRO A 74 2.67 12.13 -19.00
CA PRO A 74 1.66 11.09 -18.85
C PRO A 74 0.91 11.17 -17.51
N GLU A 75 1.56 11.67 -16.45
CA GLU A 75 0.92 11.92 -15.15
C GLU A 75 -0.13 13.04 -15.26
N ALA A 76 0.20 14.13 -15.96
CA ALA A 76 -0.75 15.23 -16.20
C ALA A 76 -1.93 14.78 -17.06
N TYR A 77 -1.68 13.92 -18.06
CA TYR A 77 -2.74 13.34 -18.88
C TYR A 77 -3.64 12.42 -18.03
N LEU A 78 -3.07 11.48 -17.26
CA LEU A 78 -3.83 10.60 -16.37
C LEU A 78 -4.70 11.39 -15.39
N GLU A 79 -4.14 12.42 -14.76
CA GLU A 79 -4.88 13.29 -13.82
C GLU A 79 -6.06 14.00 -14.49
N ALA A 80 -5.93 14.37 -15.76
CA ALA A 80 -6.99 15.03 -16.50
C ALA A 80 -8.14 14.09 -16.89
N VAL A 81 -7.85 12.79 -17.15
CA VAL A 81 -8.82 11.87 -17.72
C VAL A 81 -9.44 10.88 -16.75
N ARG A 82 -8.79 10.54 -15.63
CA ARG A 82 -9.34 9.57 -14.67
C ARG A 82 -10.68 9.99 -14.11
N TYR A 83 -11.56 9.04 -13.81
CA TYR A 83 -12.91 9.27 -13.26
C TYR A 83 -12.86 9.67 -11.79
N LYS A 84 -12.71 10.97 -11.52
CA LYS A 84 -12.45 11.51 -10.17
C LYS A 84 -13.57 11.26 -9.15
N THR A 85 -14.78 10.90 -9.58
CA THR A 85 -15.90 10.61 -8.67
C THR A 85 -15.63 9.41 -7.78
N LEU A 86 -14.97 8.36 -8.31
CA LEU A 86 -14.61 7.15 -7.56
C LEU A 86 -13.11 6.89 -7.54
N ASP A 87 -12.40 7.22 -8.62
CA ASP A 87 -10.94 7.14 -8.68
C ASP A 87 -10.31 8.45 -8.19
N HIS A 88 -10.33 8.66 -6.89
CA HIS A 88 -9.77 9.90 -6.33
C HIS A 88 -8.26 10.01 -6.56
N THR A 89 -7.52 8.90 -6.30
CA THR A 89 -6.06 8.80 -6.43
C THR A 89 -5.61 7.35 -6.61
N TYR A 90 -6.51 6.45 -6.96
CA TYR A 90 -6.16 5.02 -7.06
C TYR A 90 -5.28 4.74 -8.26
N SER A 91 -5.64 5.29 -9.44
CA SER A 91 -4.80 5.18 -10.63
C SER A 91 -3.64 6.16 -10.56
N PHE A 92 -2.42 5.67 -10.81
CA PHE A 92 -1.20 6.47 -10.75
C PHE A 92 -0.13 5.94 -11.72
N ILE A 93 0.90 6.75 -11.91
CA ILE A 93 2.13 6.39 -12.64
C ILE A 93 3.29 6.56 -11.65
N THR A 94 4.27 5.67 -11.73
CA THR A 94 5.46 5.70 -10.88
C THR A 94 6.70 5.32 -11.68
N ASP A 95 7.88 5.69 -11.16
CA ASP A 95 9.17 5.24 -11.69
C ASP A 95 9.32 3.72 -11.57
N ARG A 96 9.81 3.06 -12.63
CA ARG A 96 9.91 1.59 -12.69
C ARG A 96 10.93 1.07 -11.67
N ALA A 97 12.11 1.69 -11.56
CA ALA A 97 13.15 1.21 -10.66
C ALA A 97 12.72 1.32 -9.19
N SER A 98 12.06 2.43 -8.82
CA SER A 98 11.48 2.61 -7.49
C SER A 98 10.36 1.60 -7.20
N ASN A 99 9.50 1.34 -8.19
CA ASN A 99 8.44 0.34 -8.10
C ASN A 99 9.01 -1.07 -7.86
N ASP A 100 10.00 -1.46 -8.65
CA ASP A 100 10.60 -2.79 -8.56
C ASP A 100 11.32 -2.97 -7.22
N ALA A 101 12.09 -1.98 -6.76
CA ALA A 101 12.72 -2.00 -5.44
C ALA A 101 11.71 -2.14 -4.30
N PHE A 102 10.55 -1.47 -4.39
CA PHE A 102 9.49 -1.58 -3.38
C PHE A 102 8.83 -2.96 -3.38
N PHE A 103 8.36 -3.45 -4.53
CA PHE A 103 7.61 -4.71 -4.58
C PHE A 103 8.50 -5.96 -4.46
N SER A 104 9.76 -5.92 -4.95
CA SER A 104 10.69 -7.04 -4.89
C SER A 104 11.45 -7.12 -3.57
N ASP A 105 11.86 -5.97 -3.00
CA ASP A 105 12.80 -5.92 -1.88
C ASP A 105 12.26 -5.18 -0.64
N SER A 106 11.06 -4.61 -0.71
CA SER A 106 10.49 -3.73 0.34
C SER A 106 11.39 -2.53 0.62
N GLN A 107 12.02 -1.96 -0.44
CA GLN A 107 13.00 -0.89 -0.34
C GLN A 107 12.51 0.40 -0.98
N PHE A 108 13.00 1.52 -0.46
CA PHE A 108 12.83 2.85 -1.03
C PHE A 108 14.03 3.75 -0.74
N ILE A 109 14.17 4.84 -1.47
CA ILE A 109 15.18 5.86 -1.21
C ILE A 109 14.55 6.97 -0.36
N GLY A 110 15.02 7.12 0.89
CA GLY A 110 14.44 8.07 1.83
C GLY A 110 15.26 8.24 3.10
N PHE A 111 14.70 8.96 4.06
CA PHE A 111 15.25 9.11 5.40
C PHE A 111 14.87 7.96 6.34
N GLY A 112 13.81 7.22 6.03
CA GLY A 112 13.42 6.02 6.75
C GLY A 112 12.44 6.23 7.89
N PHE A 113 11.48 7.12 7.72
CA PHE A 113 10.37 7.28 8.65
C PHE A 113 9.05 7.53 7.91
N ALA A 114 7.94 7.33 8.60
CA ALA A 114 6.61 7.73 8.16
C ALA A 114 6.05 8.78 9.14
N SER A 115 5.19 9.66 8.64
CA SER A 115 4.64 10.75 9.44
C SER A 115 3.21 11.10 9.04
N THR A 116 2.51 11.82 9.90
CA THR A 116 1.15 12.34 9.64
C THR A 116 0.97 13.73 10.23
N LEU A 117 0.18 14.57 9.57
CA LEU A 117 -0.38 15.77 10.16
C LEU A 117 -1.60 15.37 11.00
N VAL A 118 -1.46 15.46 12.31
CA VAL A 118 -2.59 15.27 13.25
C VAL A 118 -3.51 16.48 13.19
N THR A 119 -2.90 17.69 13.17
CA THR A 119 -3.56 18.97 12.92
C THR A 119 -2.62 19.85 12.09
N ASN A 120 -3.05 21.03 11.65
CA ASN A 120 -2.21 21.95 10.87
C ASN A 120 -0.97 22.46 11.64
N ASP A 121 -0.93 22.30 12.94
CA ASP A 121 0.14 22.72 13.86
C ASP A 121 0.80 21.53 14.59
N ASP A 122 0.41 20.30 14.27
CA ASP A 122 0.98 19.09 14.87
C ASP A 122 1.32 18.04 13.79
N TRP A 123 2.61 17.94 13.45
CA TRP A 123 3.16 16.95 12.51
C TRP A 123 3.94 15.91 13.29
N ARG A 124 3.44 14.67 13.29
CA ARG A 124 3.95 13.58 14.12
C ARG A 124 4.58 12.47 13.28
N VAL A 125 5.65 11.91 13.82
CA VAL A 125 6.25 10.67 13.32
C VAL A 125 5.36 9.50 13.73
N THR A 126 4.93 8.69 12.76
CA THR A 126 4.11 7.50 13.01
C THR A 126 4.95 6.23 13.13
N GLU A 127 6.08 6.18 12.41
CA GLU A 127 6.97 5.02 12.41
C GLU A 127 8.38 5.42 11.98
N VAL A 128 9.38 4.74 12.49
CA VAL A 128 10.80 4.85 12.07
C VAL A 128 11.30 3.46 11.72
N TYR A 129 11.90 3.34 10.53
CA TYR A 129 12.41 2.06 10.07
C TYR A 129 13.83 1.79 10.61
N PRO A 130 14.13 0.55 11.00
CA PRO A 130 15.44 0.22 11.57
C PRO A 130 16.57 0.43 10.55
N ALA A 131 17.77 0.70 11.06
CA ALA A 131 18.97 0.93 10.25
C ALA A 131 18.76 2.01 9.16
N SER A 132 17.97 3.05 9.44
CA SER A 132 17.71 4.18 8.55
C SER A 132 18.39 5.46 9.03
N PRO A 133 18.55 6.49 8.17
CA PRO A 133 19.04 7.79 8.61
C PRO A 133 18.23 8.38 9.76
N ALA A 134 16.91 8.20 9.76
CA ALA A 134 16.03 8.66 10.84
C ALA A 134 16.28 7.94 12.16
N SER A 135 16.45 6.61 12.14
CA SER A 135 16.75 5.84 13.35
C SER A 135 18.13 6.20 13.92
N GLU A 136 19.12 6.44 13.05
CA GLU A 136 20.46 6.87 13.48
C GLU A 136 20.48 8.31 14.04
N ALA A 137 19.55 9.16 13.58
CA ALA A 137 19.35 10.51 14.11
C ALA A 137 18.55 10.54 15.43
N GLY A 138 18.10 9.38 15.94
CA GLY A 138 17.32 9.28 17.17
C GLY A 138 15.85 9.68 17.02
N LEU A 139 15.34 9.73 15.78
CA LEU A 139 13.91 9.96 15.55
C LEU A 139 13.12 8.72 16.02
N GLU A 140 11.96 8.92 16.63
CA GLU A 140 11.11 7.86 17.13
C GLU A 140 9.63 8.13 16.89
N ARG A 141 8.78 7.08 17.00
CA ARG A 141 7.32 7.22 16.92
C ARG A 141 6.87 8.23 17.99
N GLY A 142 5.96 9.11 17.59
CA GLY A 142 5.41 10.14 18.46
C GLY A 142 6.18 11.46 18.46
N ALA A 143 7.41 11.51 17.95
CA ALA A 143 8.16 12.76 17.85
C ALA A 143 7.41 13.81 17.02
N HIS A 144 7.50 15.09 17.44
CA HIS A 144 6.92 16.22 16.73
C HIS A 144 7.93 16.84 15.78
N ILE A 145 7.62 16.93 14.49
CA ILE A 145 8.44 17.62 13.50
C ILE A 145 8.13 19.11 13.55
N LEU A 146 9.11 19.94 13.87
CA LEU A 146 8.93 21.36 14.11
C LEU A 146 9.40 22.22 12.93
N VAL A 147 10.59 21.92 12.39
CA VAL A 147 11.24 22.68 11.32
C VAL A 147 11.91 21.69 10.35
N VAL A 148 11.75 21.90 9.06
CA VAL A 148 12.49 21.15 8.03
C VAL A 148 13.16 22.13 7.06
N ASN A 149 14.46 21.96 6.81
CA ASN A 149 15.26 22.81 5.95
C ASN A 149 15.10 24.31 6.29
N GLY A 150 15.11 24.63 7.59
CA GLY A 150 14.95 25.98 8.11
C GLY A 150 13.53 26.55 8.03
N ARG A 151 12.55 25.76 7.56
CA ARG A 151 11.14 26.20 7.43
C ARG A 151 10.28 25.61 8.55
N PRO A 152 9.65 26.45 9.39
CA PRO A 152 8.71 26.00 10.42
C PRO A 152 7.47 25.32 9.80
N LEU A 153 6.86 24.37 10.54
CA LEU A 153 5.66 23.65 10.13
C LEU A 153 4.54 24.57 9.62
N ALA A 154 4.25 25.64 10.37
CA ALA A 154 3.20 26.60 10.00
C ALA A 154 3.41 27.21 8.60
N SER A 155 4.70 27.47 8.22
CA SER A 155 5.03 27.96 6.89
C SER A 155 4.84 26.87 5.83
N LEU A 156 5.23 25.63 6.12
CA LEU A 156 5.07 24.50 5.19
C LEU A 156 3.61 24.19 4.89
N VAL A 157 2.76 24.24 5.91
CA VAL A 157 1.31 24.03 5.78
C VAL A 157 0.68 25.17 4.98
N SER A 158 1.02 26.44 5.29
CA SER A 158 0.42 27.59 4.62
C SER A 158 0.76 27.68 3.13
N THR A 159 1.95 27.21 2.72
CA THR A 159 2.38 27.21 1.30
C THR A 159 2.04 25.91 0.58
N GLY A 160 1.63 24.84 1.30
CA GLY A 160 1.38 23.52 0.74
C GLY A 160 2.65 22.72 0.41
N ASP A 161 3.84 23.16 0.88
CA ASP A 161 5.13 22.56 0.55
C ASP A 161 5.49 21.34 1.42
N ILE A 162 4.62 20.95 2.34
CA ILE A 162 4.89 19.84 3.27
C ILE A 162 5.25 18.53 2.58
N ASN A 163 4.70 18.30 1.38
CA ASN A 163 4.92 17.07 0.62
C ASN A 163 6.21 17.10 -0.23
N THR A 164 6.78 18.28 -0.46
CA THR A 164 7.94 18.48 -1.34
C THR A 164 9.20 18.89 -0.59
N ILE A 165 9.07 19.26 0.70
CA ILE A 165 10.16 19.83 1.50
C ILE A 165 11.36 18.90 1.64
N PHE A 166 11.14 17.59 1.56
CA PHE A 166 12.19 16.58 1.65
C PHE A 166 12.96 16.34 0.34
N GLY A 167 12.55 17.00 -0.76
CA GLY A 167 13.20 16.85 -2.06
C GLY A 167 12.98 15.48 -2.72
N PRO A 168 13.63 15.21 -3.86
CA PRO A 168 13.42 13.99 -4.64
C PRO A 168 13.92 12.73 -3.92
N SER A 169 13.38 11.56 -4.32
CA SER A 169 13.79 10.24 -3.83
C SER A 169 15.11 9.79 -4.47
N THR A 170 16.19 10.54 -4.18
CA THR A 170 17.54 10.32 -4.73
C THR A 170 18.54 10.16 -3.60
N VAL A 171 19.41 9.14 -3.71
CA VAL A 171 20.50 8.90 -2.74
C VAL A 171 21.40 10.14 -2.67
N GLY A 172 21.79 10.52 -1.43
CA GLY A 172 22.65 11.67 -1.18
C GLY A 172 21.92 13.01 -0.96
N VAL A 173 20.59 13.07 -1.21
CA VAL A 173 19.79 14.25 -0.85
C VAL A 173 19.77 14.41 0.66
N THR A 174 20.11 15.62 1.15
CA THR A 174 20.15 15.94 2.57
C THR A 174 18.98 16.80 3.00
N ALA A 175 18.54 16.66 4.24
CA ALA A 175 17.63 17.57 4.89
C ALA A 175 18.06 17.84 6.34
N THR A 176 17.88 19.06 6.80
CA THR A 176 17.94 19.40 8.22
C THR A 176 16.56 19.32 8.83
N MET A 177 16.46 18.79 10.05
CA MET A 177 15.20 18.66 10.77
C MET A 177 15.41 19.08 12.23
N GLN A 178 14.48 19.89 12.74
CA GLN A 178 14.30 20.07 14.17
C GLN A 178 13.06 19.29 14.58
N PHE A 179 13.19 18.42 15.57
CA PHE A 179 12.07 17.66 16.12
C PHE A 179 12.13 17.68 17.65
N ARG A 180 10.97 17.51 18.28
CA ARG A 180 10.84 17.31 19.70
C ARG A 180 10.46 15.85 19.95
N ASP A 181 11.25 15.13 20.76
CA ASP A 181 10.97 13.76 21.15
C ASP A 181 9.78 13.64 22.12
N VAL A 182 9.35 12.42 22.43
CA VAL A 182 8.24 12.16 23.38
C VAL A 182 8.58 12.58 24.80
N GLY A 183 9.87 12.73 25.16
CA GLY A 183 10.34 13.25 26.44
C GLY A 183 10.33 14.78 26.52
N GLY A 184 10.04 15.47 25.40
CA GLY A 184 9.99 16.95 25.33
C GLY A 184 11.30 17.61 24.93
N THR A 185 12.39 16.84 24.70
CA THR A 185 13.68 17.38 24.28
C THR A 185 13.67 17.74 22.80
N VAL A 186 14.22 18.90 22.45
CA VAL A 186 14.36 19.35 21.07
C VAL A 186 15.72 18.93 20.52
N HIS A 187 15.72 18.34 19.33
CA HIS A 187 16.89 17.88 18.61
C HIS A 187 17.00 18.58 17.27
N ASP A 188 18.23 18.96 16.90
CA ASP A 188 18.59 19.46 15.58
C ASP A 188 19.46 18.41 14.90
N VAL A 189 19.00 17.88 13.76
CA VAL A 189 19.69 16.80 13.05
C VAL A 189 19.80 17.11 11.56
N GLN A 190 20.82 16.53 10.92
CA GLN A 190 20.93 16.46 9.48
C GLN A 190 20.92 15.00 9.05
N MET A 191 20.06 14.67 8.09
CA MET A 191 19.92 13.33 7.56
C MET A 191 20.24 13.32 6.06
N THR A 192 20.72 12.19 5.56
CA THR A 192 21.01 11.99 4.13
C THR A 192 20.26 10.79 3.62
N LYS A 193 19.48 10.95 2.54
CA LYS A 193 18.70 9.86 1.93
C LYS A 193 19.61 8.72 1.46
N ARG A 194 19.17 7.51 1.73
CA ARG A 194 19.77 6.27 1.22
C ARG A 194 18.68 5.22 0.97
N THR A 195 19.05 4.08 0.41
CA THR A 195 18.15 2.92 0.36
C THR A 195 17.81 2.46 1.77
N VAL A 196 16.52 2.36 2.06
CA VAL A 196 15.94 1.92 3.34
C VAL A 196 15.03 0.73 3.08
N THR A 197 15.12 -0.30 3.94
CA THR A 197 14.22 -1.46 3.89
C THR A 197 13.10 -1.28 4.91
N ILE A 198 11.84 -1.51 4.48
CA ILE A 198 10.67 -1.56 5.36
C ILE A 198 10.48 -3.02 5.81
N PRO A 199 10.62 -3.35 7.10
CA PRO A 199 10.27 -4.69 7.61
C PRO A 199 8.79 -4.96 7.38
N THR A 200 8.45 -6.05 6.70
CA THR A 200 7.05 -6.33 6.28
C THR A 200 6.19 -6.79 7.46
N ALA A 201 6.63 -7.79 8.23
CA ALA A 201 6.06 -8.16 9.53
C ALA A 201 6.98 -7.55 10.60
N SER A 202 6.82 -6.24 10.86
CA SER A 202 7.79 -5.44 11.62
C SER A 202 7.86 -5.80 13.10
N LEU A 203 6.77 -6.36 13.63
CA LEU A 203 6.67 -6.72 15.04
C LEU A 203 5.72 -7.91 15.23
N THR A 204 6.23 -8.99 15.85
CA THR A 204 5.43 -10.15 16.27
C THR A 204 5.57 -10.33 17.77
N ARG A 205 4.44 -10.39 18.50
CA ARG A 205 4.39 -10.55 19.96
C ARG A 205 3.26 -11.47 20.39
N THR A 206 3.26 -11.88 21.67
CA THR A 206 2.15 -12.59 22.31
C THR A 206 1.76 -11.91 23.61
N PHE A 207 0.46 -12.01 23.94
CA PHE A 207 -0.11 -11.51 25.18
C PHE A 207 -0.95 -12.62 25.84
N ALA A 208 -0.83 -12.75 27.17
CA ALA A 208 -1.75 -13.59 27.92
C ALA A 208 -3.03 -12.79 28.23
N SER A 209 -4.19 -13.29 27.84
CA SER A 209 -5.48 -12.63 28.07
C SER A 209 -6.61 -13.62 28.31
N GLY A 210 -7.17 -13.65 29.54
CA GLY A 210 -8.32 -14.46 29.87
C GLY A 210 -8.12 -15.98 29.67
N GLY A 211 -6.91 -16.49 29.92
CA GLY A 211 -6.55 -17.91 29.72
C GLY A 211 -6.25 -18.28 28.25
N ARG A 212 -6.19 -17.29 27.35
CA ARG A 212 -5.83 -17.43 25.93
C ARG A 212 -4.48 -16.80 25.67
N VAL A 213 -3.81 -17.25 24.60
CA VAL A 213 -2.60 -16.63 24.06
C VAL A 213 -3.02 -15.83 22.82
N VAL A 214 -2.91 -14.50 22.91
CA VAL A 214 -3.21 -13.57 21.82
C VAL A 214 -1.94 -13.26 21.07
N GLY A 215 -1.85 -13.65 19.80
CA GLY A 215 -0.84 -13.17 18.87
C GLY A 215 -1.08 -11.71 18.50
N TYR A 216 -0.02 -10.99 18.20
CA TYR A 216 -0.03 -9.67 17.62
C TYR A 216 0.99 -9.61 16.50
N ILE A 217 0.57 -9.12 15.35
CA ILE A 217 1.45 -8.86 14.20
C ILE A 217 1.18 -7.42 13.72
N ASN A 218 2.21 -6.57 13.73
CA ASN A 218 2.21 -5.34 12.95
C ASN A 218 2.71 -5.65 11.54
N PHE A 219 1.85 -5.52 10.54
CA PHE A 219 2.11 -5.89 9.15
C PHE A 219 2.02 -4.67 8.23
N ARG A 220 3.16 -4.31 7.60
CA ARG A 220 3.35 -2.99 6.97
C ARG A 220 3.07 -2.92 5.49
N ASN A 221 3.31 -3.98 4.72
CA ASN A 221 3.10 -3.96 3.27
C ASN A 221 2.94 -5.36 2.69
N PHE A 222 2.20 -5.46 1.61
CA PHE A 222 1.94 -6.69 0.89
C PHE A 222 2.88 -6.78 -0.34
N VAL A 223 4.15 -7.07 -0.10
CA VAL A 223 5.20 -7.17 -1.12
C VAL A 223 5.84 -8.56 -1.11
N THR A 224 6.68 -8.89 -2.09
CA THR A 224 7.25 -10.24 -2.25
C THR A 224 7.95 -10.76 -0.97
N PRO A 225 8.80 -9.99 -0.26
CA PRO A 225 9.44 -10.47 0.97
C PRO A 225 8.46 -10.77 2.11
N ALA A 226 7.23 -10.24 2.06
CA ALA A 226 6.23 -10.48 3.09
C ALA A 226 5.80 -11.95 3.17
N THR A 227 5.89 -12.72 2.08
CA THR A 227 5.57 -14.15 2.07
C THR A 227 6.36 -14.91 3.13
N ALA A 228 7.69 -14.79 3.11
CA ALA A 228 8.56 -15.46 4.08
C ALA A 228 8.41 -14.88 5.49
N ALA A 229 8.23 -13.56 5.61
CA ALA A 229 8.06 -12.90 6.89
C ALA A 229 6.75 -13.31 7.59
N LEU A 230 5.67 -13.50 6.84
CA LEU A 230 4.40 -14.03 7.37
C LEU A 230 4.55 -15.48 7.83
N ASP A 231 5.18 -16.35 7.03
CA ASP A 231 5.41 -17.75 7.43
C ASP A 231 6.20 -17.82 8.75
N GLN A 232 7.25 -17.01 8.91
CA GLN A 232 8.03 -16.93 10.16
C GLN A 232 7.20 -16.40 11.33
N ALA A 233 6.42 -15.33 11.13
CA ALA A 233 5.59 -14.75 12.18
C ALA A 233 4.52 -15.74 12.66
N PHE A 234 3.86 -16.44 11.74
CA PHE A 234 2.83 -17.42 12.08
C PHE A 234 3.42 -18.68 12.71
N ALA A 235 4.59 -19.16 12.27
CA ALA A 235 5.31 -20.25 12.94
C ALA A 235 5.68 -19.89 14.39
N GLN A 236 6.12 -18.64 14.64
CA GLN A 236 6.39 -18.15 15.98
C GLN A 236 5.13 -18.13 16.85
N LEU A 237 4.00 -17.63 16.30
CA LEU A 237 2.73 -17.57 17.02
C LEU A 237 2.16 -18.97 17.30
N GLU A 238 2.21 -19.89 16.32
CA GLU A 238 1.82 -21.28 16.48
C GLU A 238 2.64 -21.96 17.60
N SER A 239 3.95 -21.81 17.56
CA SER A 239 4.87 -22.36 18.59
C SER A 239 4.58 -21.78 19.99
N ALA A 240 4.11 -20.55 20.08
CA ALA A 240 3.70 -19.91 21.34
C ALA A 240 2.29 -20.32 21.79
N GLY A 241 1.56 -21.14 21.00
CA GLY A 241 0.21 -21.56 21.30
C GLY A 241 -0.85 -20.47 21.11
N ALA A 242 -0.60 -19.50 20.22
CA ALA A 242 -1.55 -18.43 19.93
C ALA A 242 -2.85 -19.01 19.35
N ASN A 243 -3.97 -18.67 19.97
CA ASN A 243 -5.31 -19.09 19.56
C ASN A 243 -6.28 -17.91 19.35
N GLU A 244 -5.75 -16.70 19.40
CA GLU A 244 -6.38 -15.42 19.07
C GLU A 244 -5.35 -14.56 18.34
N LEU A 245 -5.80 -13.60 17.52
CA LEU A 245 -4.90 -12.68 16.80
C LEU A 245 -5.44 -11.26 16.80
N VAL A 246 -4.56 -10.31 17.07
CA VAL A 246 -4.69 -8.90 16.70
C VAL A 246 -3.76 -8.65 15.51
N LEU A 247 -4.34 -8.37 14.35
CA LEU A 247 -3.62 -7.99 13.14
C LEU A 247 -3.60 -6.47 13.00
N ASP A 248 -2.44 -5.87 13.19
CA ASP A 248 -2.28 -4.42 13.09
C ASP A 248 -1.87 -4.04 11.65
N LEU A 249 -2.80 -3.47 10.92
CA LEU A 249 -2.65 -3.00 9.54
C LEU A 249 -2.62 -1.47 9.46
N ARG A 250 -2.33 -0.78 10.56
CA ARG A 250 -2.16 0.67 10.53
C ARG A 250 -1.08 1.06 9.53
N TYR A 251 -1.34 2.11 8.76
CA TYR A 251 -0.47 2.65 7.71
C TYR A 251 -0.12 1.69 6.57
N ASN A 252 -0.79 0.53 6.48
CA ASN A 252 -0.56 -0.45 5.42
C ASN A 252 -1.45 -0.17 4.21
N GLY A 253 -0.91 0.46 3.17
CA GLY A 253 -1.62 0.81 1.93
C GLY A 253 -1.97 -0.36 1.03
N GLY A 254 -1.60 -1.58 1.39
CA GLY A 254 -1.88 -2.78 0.60
C GLY A 254 -0.67 -3.30 -0.18
N GLY A 255 -0.91 -3.77 -1.41
CA GLY A 255 0.05 -4.37 -2.32
C GLY A 255 -0.46 -5.64 -3.01
N LEU A 256 0.34 -6.70 -3.05
CA LEU A 256 0.08 -7.92 -3.79
C LEU A 256 -1.11 -8.72 -3.21
N VAL A 257 -2.09 -9.02 -4.06
CA VAL A 257 -3.28 -9.81 -3.66
C VAL A 257 -2.89 -11.25 -3.28
N SER A 258 -1.85 -11.83 -3.87
CA SER A 258 -1.34 -13.15 -3.50
C SER A 258 -0.86 -13.21 -2.05
N VAL A 259 -0.22 -12.14 -1.55
CA VAL A 259 0.19 -12.03 -0.15
C VAL A 259 -1.02 -11.86 0.78
N ALA A 260 -2.06 -11.12 0.34
CA ALA A 260 -3.32 -11.02 1.09
C ALA A 260 -4.05 -12.37 1.19
N GLN A 261 -4.04 -13.15 0.11
CA GLN A 261 -4.56 -14.52 0.09
C GLN A 261 -3.79 -15.44 1.07
N GLN A 262 -2.45 -15.37 1.08
CA GLN A 262 -1.61 -16.12 2.01
C GLN A 262 -1.94 -15.74 3.47
N LEU A 263 -1.98 -14.44 3.78
CA LEU A 263 -2.31 -13.96 5.12
C LEU A 263 -3.69 -14.43 5.57
N ALA A 264 -4.71 -14.30 4.73
CA ALA A 264 -6.06 -14.79 5.03
C ALA A 264 -6.08 -16.33 5.25
N SER A 265 -5.30 -17.08 4.46
CA SER A 265 -5.15 -18.52 4.59
C SER A 265 -4.45 -18.94 5.90
N LEU A 266 -3.39 -18.22 6.28
CA LEU A 266 -2.69 -18.41 7.56
C LEU A 266 -3.58 -18.14 8.78
N ILE A 267 -4.46 -17.14 8.69
CA ILE A 267 -5.41 -16.78 9.74
C ILE A 267 -6.50 -17.85 9.86
N GLY A 268 -7.21 -18.13 8.78
CA GLY A 268 -8.43 -18.95 8.79
C GLY A 268 -8.17 -20.45 8.78
N GLY A 269 -7.06 -20.90 8.20
CA GLY A 269 -6.65 -22.30 8.13
C GLY A 269 -7.79 -23.23 7.68
N SER A 270 -8.11 -24.26 8.48
CA SER A 270 -9.15 -25.24 8.19
C SER A 270 -10.56 -24.63 8.05
N HIS A 271 -10.85 -23.52 8.70
CA HIS A 271 -12.16 -22.84 8.60
C HIS A 271 -12.38 -22.21 7.22
N THR A 272 -11.31 -21.89 6.50
CA THR A 272 -11.37 -21.16 5.23
C THR A 272 -10.74 -21.91 4.05
N ASN A 273 -10.10 -23.04 4.28
CA ASN A 273 -9.47 -23.85 3.22
C ASN A 273 -10.45 -24.19 2.09
N GLY A 274 -10.04 -23.91 0.85
CA GLY A 274 -10.86 -24.09 -0.37
C GLY A 274 -11.99 -23.08 -0.53
N LYS A 275 -12.19 -22.15 0.40
CA LYS A 275 -13.23 -21.11 0.32
C LYS A 275 -12.78 -19.96 -0.57
N LEU A 276 -13.75 -19.30 -1.23
CA LEU A 276 -13.50 -18.13 -2.07
C LEU A 276 -12.96 -16.97 -1.23
N PHE A 277 -11.75 -16.52 -1.53
CA PHE A 277 -11.15 -15.32 -0.93
C PHE A 277 -11.64 -14.05 -1.61
N VAL A 278 -11.54 -14.02 -2.95
CA VAL A 278 -11.91 -12.86 -3.75
C VAL A 278 -12.33 -13.26 -5.16
N GLN A 279 -13.30 -12.54 -5.70
CA GLN A 279 -13.67 -12.51 -7.11
C GLN A 279 -13.23 -11.18 -7.71
N PHE A 280 -12.56 -11.24 -8.88
CA PHE A 280 -12.19 -10.08 -9.69
C PHE A 280 -13.22 -9.84 -10.77
N VAL A 281 -13.75 -8.63 -10.85
CA VAL A 281 -14.75 -8.24 -11.83
C VAL A 281 -14.20 -7.07 -12.66
N HIS A 282 -13.95 -7.31 -13.93
CA HIS A 282 -13.42 -6.33 -14.88
C HIS A 282 -14.54 -5.57 -15.60
N ASN A 283 -14.16 -4.59 -16.40
CA ASN A 283 -15.09 -3.90 -17.29
C ASN A 283 -15.67 -4.86 -18.35
N ASP A 284 -16.71 -4.44 -19.06
CA ASP A 284 -17.45 -5.27 -20.02
C ASP A 284 -16.64 -5.69 -21.27
N LYS A 285 -15.52 -5.01 -21.57
CA LYS A 285 -14.58 -5.43 -22.62
C LYS A 285 -13.67 -6.56 -22.18
N ASN A 286 -13.44 -6.71 -20.89
CA ASN A 286 -12.44 -7.59 -20.30
C ASN A 286 -13.04 -8.68 -19.39
N THR A 287 -14.30 -9.07 -19.61
CA THR A 287 -14.99 -10.09 -18.81
C THR A 287 -14.31 -11.45 -18.83
N SER A 288 -13.54 -11.76 -19.88
CA SER A 288 -12.72 -12.98 -19.96
C SER A 288 -11.59 -13.03 -18.94
N LYS A 289 -11.20 -11.89 -18.33
CA LYS A 289 -10.22 -11.79 -17.25
C LYS A 289 -10.85 -11.97 -15.85
N ASN A 290 -12.19 -12.05 -15.76
CA ASN A 290 -12.86 -12.32 -14.50
C ASN A 290 -12.37 -13.66 -13.95
N SER A 291 -11.97 -13.65 -12.70
CA SER A 291 -11.39 -14.83 -12.05
C SER A 291 -11.64 -14.80 -10.55
N THR A 292 -11.31 -15.90 -9.89
CA THR A 292 -11.45 -16.06 -8.45
C THR A 292 -10.17 -16.59 -7.85
N LEU A 293 -9.90 -16.21 -6.59
CA LEU A 293 -8.88 -16.84 -5.75
C LEU A 293 -9.56 -17.49 -4.55
N THR A 294 -9.09 -18.68 -4.20
CA THR A 294 -9.50 -19.41 -3.01
C THR A 294 -8.40 -19.42 -1.96
N MET A 295 -8.77 -19.45 -0.69
CA MET A 295 -7.82 -19.67 0.40
C MET A 295 -7.34 -21.13 0.40
N ASN A 296 -6.12 -21.35 0.87
CA ASN A 296 -5.50 -22.67 1.00
C ASN A 296 -5.20 -23.00 2.47
N MET A 297 -4.47 -24.10 2.71
CA MET A 297 -4.06 -24.55 4.05
C MET A 297 -2.53 -24.48 4.16
N PRO A 298 -1.94 -23.34 4.60
CA PRO A 298 -0.49 -23.23 4.82
C PRO A 298 -0.04 -24.03 6.06
N ALA A 299 1.26 -24.32 6.14
CA ALA A 299 1.83 -25.14 7.21
C ALA A 299 1.60 -24.56 8.63
N HIS A 300 1.67 -23.24 8.78
CA HIS A 300 1.57 -22.56 10.09
C HIS A 300 0.23 -21.83 10.28
N ALA A 301 -0.86 -22.35 9.69
CA ALA A 301 -2.17 -21.75 9.85
C ALA A 301 -2.68 -21.88 11.30
N LEU A 302 -3.12 -20.75 11.89
CA LEU A 302 -3.57 -20.71 13.29
C LEU A 302 -5.00 -21.24 13.48
N ASN A 303 -5.77 -21.47 12.40
CA ASN A 303 -7.16 -21.95 12.46
C ASN A 303 -8.06 -21.09 13.37
N LEU A 304 -7.97 -19.78 13.24
CA LEU A 304 -8.67 -18.86 14.13
C LEU A 304 -10.19 -18.88 13.88
N GLU A 305 -10.96 -18.88 14.96
CA GLU A 305 -12.43 -18.77 14.92
C GLU A 305 -12.89 -17.32 14.75
N ARG A 306 -12.05 -16.34 15.04
CA ARG A 306 -12.29 -14.91 14.91
C ARG A 306 -10.99 -14.13 14.75
N LEU A 307 -11.10 -12.90 14.25
CA LEU A 307 -9.96 -11.98 14.04
C LEU A 307 -10.30 -10.60 14.57
N VAL A 308 -9.33 -9.91 15.16
CA VAL A 308 -9.39 -8.47 15.41
C VAL A 308 -8.35 -7.78 14.52
N VAL A 309 -8.76 -6.73 13.80
CA VAL A 309 -7.90 -5.96 12.91
C VAL A 309 -7.86 -4.51 13.37
N ILE A 310 -6.67 -3.92 13.47
CA ILE A 310 -6.50 -2.49 13.75
C ILE A 310 -6.27 -1.75 12.43
N TYR A 311 -7.08 -0.72 12.17
CA TYR A 311 -7.00 0.14 10.99
C TYR A 311 -6.80 1.60 11.32
N THR A 312 -6.21 2.31 10.34
CA THR A 312 -6.26 3.78 10.23
C THR A 312 -6.65 4.15 8.80
N ARG A 313 -6.81 5.45 8.52
CA ARG A 313 -7.02 5.98 7.16
C ARG A 313 -5.92 5.61 6.17
N GLY A 314 -4.73 5.21 6.65
CA GLY A 314 -3.65 4.67 5.83
C GLY A 314 -3.81 3.19 5.46
N SER A 315 -4.81 2.49 6.00
CA SER A 315 -5.06 1.07 5.69
C SER A 315 -5.93 0.96 4.45
N ALA A 316 -5.41 0.37 3.36
CA ALA A 316 -6.07 0.37 2.07
C ALA A 316 -5.92 -0.93 1.28
N SER A 317 -6.77 -1.15 0.27
CA SER A 317 -6.59 -2.16 -0.79
C SER A 317 -6.45 -3.58 -0.23
N ALA A 318 -5.28 -4.24 -0.38
CA ALA A 318 -5.02 -5.60 0.12
C ALA A 318 -5.27 -5.73 1.63
N SER A 319 -5.01 -4.68 2.42
CA SER A 319 -5.36 -4.64 3.85
C SER A 319 -6.86 -4.77 4.08
N GLU A 320 -7.67 -4.06 3.31
CA GLU A 320 -9.14 -4.11 3.38
C GLU A 320 -9.68 -5.41 2.78
N LEU A 321 -8.96 -5.96 1.77
CA LEU A 321 -9.32 -7.22 1.12
C LEU A 321 -9.22 -8.41 2.09
N VAL A 322 -8.23 -8.43 3.01
CA VAL A 322 -8.13 -9.47 4.06
C VAL A 322 -9.40 -9.50 4.93
N TRP A 323 -9.88 -8.33 5.38
CA TRP A 323 -11.13 -8.22 6.12
C TRP A 323 -12.33 -8.69 5.30
N ASN A 324 -12.45 -8.18 4.06
CA ASN A 324 -13.60 -8.49 3.20
C ASN A 324 -13.66 -9.98 2.83
N GLY A 325 -12.50 -10.61 2.57
CA GLY A 325 -12.42 -12.02 2.18
C GLY A 325 -12.66 -12.99 3.33
N LEU A 326 -12.30 -12.62 4.57
CA LEU A 326 -12.47 -13.48 5.75
C LEU A 326 -13.87 -13.40 6.37
N ARG A 327 -14.50 -12.22 6.36
CA ARG A 327 -15.77 -11.98 7.06
C ARG A 327 -16.96 -12.87 6.65
N PRO A 328 -17.00 -13.50 5.46
CA PRO A 328 -18.05 -14.50 5.16
C PRO A 328 -17.94 -15.78 5.99
N PHE A 329 -16.76 -16.08 6.55
CA PHE A 329 -16.44 -17.37 7.14
C PHE A 329 -16.15 -17.31 8.62
N ILE A 330 -15.47 -16.26 9.09
CA ILE A 330 -15.18 -16.00 10.50
C ILE A 330 -15.56 -14.57 10.88
N PRO A 331 -15.98 -14.30 12.12
CA PRO A 331 -16.14 -12.95 12.63
C PRO A 331 -14.84 -12.16 12.54
N VAL A 332 -14.89 -10.98 11.93
CA VAL A 332 -13.75 -10.04 11.88
C VAL A 332 -14.20 -8.72 12.49
N THR A 333 -13.59 -8.35 13.61
CA THR A 333 -13.87 -7.10 14.33
C THR A 333 -12.81 -6.07 14.01
N THR A 334 -13.22 -4.84 13.68
CA THR A 334 -12.33 -3.74 13.35
C THR A 334 -12.19 -2.77 14.53
N VAL A 335 -10.96 -2.37 14.83
CA VAL A 335 -10.60 -1.44 15.90
C VAL A 335 -9.82 -0.28 15.30
N GLY A 336 -9.89 0.90 15.91
CA GLY A 336 -9.12 2.07 15.49
C GLY A 336 -9.96 3.11 14.77
N ASP A 337 -9.55 3.51 13.58
CA ASP A 337 -10.27 4.46 12.72
C ASP A 337 -10.80 3.78 11.46
N ARG A 338 -11.55 4.51 10.67
CA ARG A 338 -12.05 4.10 9.36
C ARG A 338 -10.87 3.85 8.41
N SER A 339 -10.93 2.77 7.62
CA SER A 339 -9.95 2.48 6.57
C SER A 339 -10.05 3.47 5.39
N TYR A 340 -9.16 3.34 4.42
CA TYR A 340 -9.07 4.25 3.26
C TYR A 340 -10.27 4.15 2.32
N GLY A 341 -10.69 2.92 1.97
CA GLY A 341 -11.79 2.69 1.03
C GLY A 341 -11.35 2.45 -0.40
N LYS A 342 -10.51 1.46 -0.65
CA LYS A 342 -10.08 1.07 -2.01
C LYS A 342 -10.54 -0.36 -2.35
N PRO A 343 -11.83 -0.57 -2.71
CA PRO A 343 -12.39 -1.89 -3.08
C PRO A 343 -12.08 -2.31 -4.52
N VAL A 344 -11.02 -1.76 -5.10
CA VAL A 344 -10.61 -1.94 -6.49
C VAL A 344 -9.15 -2.33 -6.57
N GLY A 345 -8.77 -2.95 -7.70
CA GLY A 345 -7.40 -3.37 -7.93
C GLY A 345 -6.88 -2.93 -9.30
N GLN A 346 -5.58 -3.14 -9.47
CA GLN A 346 -4.80 -2.60 -10.58
C GLN A 346 -3.86 -3.67 -11.11
N TYR A 347 -3.49 -3.55 -12.39
CA TYR A 347 -2.33 -4.21 -12.98
C TYR A 347 -1.28 -3.15 -13.31
N GLY A 348 -0.01 -3.49 -13.16
CA GLY A 348 1.10 -2.66 -13.59
C GLY A 348 1.35 -2.82 -15.10
N TYR A 349 1.37 -1.73 -15.83
CA TYR A 349 1.70 -1.69 -17.25
C TYR A 349 3.00 -0.91 -17.43
N ASN A 350 4.07 -1.62 -17.76
CA ASN A 350 5.37 -1.01 -18.00
C ASN A 350 5.39 -0.25 -19.31
N PHE A 351 5.95 0.96 -19.29
CA PHE A 351 6.24 1.76 -20.49
C PHE A 351 7.43 2.68 -20.20
N CYS A 352 8.37 2.71 -21.11
CA CYS A 352 9.61 3.45 -20.96
C CYS A 352 10.29 3.17 -19.61
N ASP A 353 10.52 4.18 -18.78
CA ASP A 353 11.06 4.08 -17.42
C ASP A 353 9.96 4.13 -16.33
N LYS A 354 8.69 3.96 -16.71
CA LYS A 354 7.52 4.12 -15.86
C LYS A 354 6.67 2.86 -15.77
N VAL A 355 5.81 2.84 -14.76
CA VAL A 355 4.72 1.86 -14.62
C VAL A 355 3.41 2.61 -14.42
N LEU A 356 2.43 2.34 -15.28
CA LEU A 356 1.05 2.80 -15.12
C LEU A 356 0.24 1.76 -14.34
N TYR A 357 -0.43 2.20 -13.29
CA TYR A 357 -1.38 1.42 -12.50
C TYR A 357 -2.81 1.97 -12.66
N PRO A 358 -3.55 1.60 -13.71
CA PRO A 358 -4.95 1.97 -13.85
C PRO A 358 -5.82 1.09 -12.96
N VAL A 359 -6.92 1.60 -12.41
CA VAL A 359 -7.95 0.74 -11.81
C VAL A 359 -8.50 -0.18 -12.90
N ALA A 360 -8.29 -1.50 -12.74
CA ALA A 360 -8.63 -2.49 -13.75
C ALA A 360 -9.84 -3.35 -13.39
N PHE A 361 -10.08 -3.56 -12.10
CA PHE A 361 -11.14 -4.45 -11.61
C PHE A 361 -11.67 -4.01 -10.25
N SER A 362 -12.90 -4.39 -9.96
CA SER A 362 -13.45 -4.37 -8.59
C SER A 362 -13.29 -5.74 -7.92
N THR A 363 -13.35 -5.75 -6.58
CA THR A 363 -13.23 -6.98 -5.79
C THR A 363 -14.51 -7.27 -5.02
N GLN A 364 -14.90 -8.56 -4.98
CA GLN A 364 -16.05 -9.04 -4.23
C GLN A 364 -15.66 -10.28 -3.40
N ASN A 365 -16.27 -10.44 -2.23
CA ASN A 365 -16.11 -11.63 -1.40
C ASN A 365 -17.09 -12.76 -1.79
N ALA A 366 -17.10 -13.86 -1.02
CA ALA A 366 -17.96 -15.02 -1.27
C ALA A 366 -19.48 -14.74 -1.18
N ARG A 367 -19.86 -13.57 -0.64
CA ARG A 367 -21.27 -13.12 -0.60
C ARG A 367 -21.59 -12.10 -1.69
N GLY A 368 -20.65 -11.81 -2.60
CA GLY A 368 -20.77 -10.75 -3.60
C GLY A 368 -20.62 -9.34 -3.03
N GLU A 369 -20.10 -9.21 -1.81
CA GLU A 369 -19.93 -7.93 -1.14
C GLU A 369 -18.59 -7.28 -1.50
N GLY A 370 -18.65 -6.00 -1.78
CA GLY A 370 -17.53 -5.10 -2.13
C GLY A 370 -18.01 -3.65 -2.04
N GLY A 371 -17.37 -2.75 -2.77
CA GLY A 371 -17.89 -1.38 -2.93
C GLY A 371 -17.74 -0.47 -1.70
N TYR A 372 -16.83 -0.79 -0.76
CA TYR A 372 -16.56 0.01 0.44
C TYR A 372 -15.71 1.26 0.13
N PHE A 373 -16.11 2.07 -0.86
CA PHE A 373 -15.39 3.29 -1.28
C PHE A 373 -15.28 4.35 -0.18
N ASP A 374 -16.20 4.37 0.79
CA ASP A 374 -16.15 5.25 1.95
C ASP A 374 -15.22 4.74 3.07
N GLY A 375 -14.56 3.60 2.86
CA GLY A 375 -13.77 2.89 3.87
C GLY A 375 -14.61 2.05 4.83
N ILE A 376 -13.93 1.13 5.52
CA ILE A 376 -14.51 0.24 6.52
C ILE A 376 -14.57 0.99 7.85
N ALA A 377 -15.77 1.20 8.39
CA ALA A 377 -15.93 1.83 9.69
C ALA A 377 -15.44 0.88 10.81
N PRO A 378 -14.81 1.39 11.88
CA PRO A 378 -14.43 0.55 13.01
C PRO A 378 -15.66 0.11 13.81
N ASP A 379 -15.66 -1.16 14.23
CA ASP A 379 -16.66 -1.67 15.21
C ASP A 379 -16.36 -1.07 16.59
N CYS A 380 -15.07 -0.96 16.95
CA CYS A 380 -14.56 -0.38 18.19
C CYS A 380 -13.63 0.80 17.88
N PRO A 381 -14.11 2.03 17.75
CA PRO A 381 -13.27 3.20 17.56
C PRO A 381 -12.26 3.37 18.69
N ALA A 382 -11.00 3.63 18.31
CA ALA A 382 -9.90 3.93 19.22
C ALA A 382 -8.93 4.90 18.55
N ALA A 383 -8.25 5.71 19.33
CA ALA A 383 -7.26 6.64 18.82
C ALA A 383 -6.02 5.90 18.27
N ASP A 384 -5.39 6.47 17.25
CA ASP A 384 -4.02 6.14 16.90
C ASP A 384 -3.10 6.86 17.90
N ASP A 385 -2.77 6.15 18.97
CA ASP A 385 -2.04 6.69 20.10
C ASP A 385 -0.54 6.76 19.77
N LEU A 386 -0.09 7.99 19.46
CA LEU A 386 1.31 8.26 19.11
C LEU A 386 2.22 8.46 20.34
N GLU A 387 1.68 8.43 21.55
CA GLU A 387 2.46 8.53 22.79
C GLU A 387 3.05 7.17 23.21
N HIS A 388 2.53 6.05 22.65
CA HIS A 388 2.99 4.71 22.95
C HIS A 388 3.57 4.02 21.70
N PRO A 389 4.60 3.15 21.85
CA PRO A 389 5.12 2.35 20.75
C PRO A 389 4.08 1.36 20.21
N LEU A 390 4.22 0.99 18.93
CA LEU A 390 3.42 -0.11 18.36
C LEU A 390 3.70 -1.41 19.14
N GLY A 391 2.64 -2.18 19.43
CA GLY A 391 2.72 -3.42 20.20
C GLY A 391 2.88 -3.23 21.71
N ASP A 392 2.74 -2.01 22.23
CA ASP A 392 2.55 -1.75 23.66
C ASP A 392 1.08 -2.00 24.02
N SER A 393 0.85 -2.82 25.06
CA SER A 393 -0.51 -3.13 25.53
C SER A 393 -1.25 -1.93 26.13
N ALA A 394 -0.56 -0.82 26.44
CA ALA A 394 -1.14 0.43 26.89
C ALA A 394 -1.54 1.35 25.72
N GLU A 395 -1.03 1.09 24.48
CA GLU A 395 -1.43 1.83 23.29
C GLU A 395 -2.93 1.67 23.04
N ALA A 396 -3.63 2.77 22.78
CA ALA A 396 -5.10 2.83 22.87
C ALA A 396 -5.82 1.84 21.93
N SER A 397 -5.37 1.69 20.68
CA SER A 397 -5.98 0.76 19.74
C SER A 397 -5.70 -0.70 20.09
N LEU A 398 -4.47 -1.02 20.52
CA LEU A 398 -4.13 -2.38 20.97
C LEU A 398 -4.83 -2.72 22.29
N ALA A 399 -4.90 -1.78 23.23
CA ALA A 399 -5.64 -1.94 24.48
C ALA A 399 -7.13 -2.27 24.23
N GLU A 400 -7.77 -1.57 23.30
CA GLU A 400 -9.17 -1.83 22.90
C GLU A 400 -9.33 -3.18 22.22
N ALA A 401 -8.40 -3.58 21.33
CA ALA A 401 -8.40 -4.88 20.69
C ALA A 401 -8.27 -6.04 21.70
N LEU A 402 -7.31 -5.95 22.63
CA LEU A 402 -7.12 -6.93 23.69
C LEU A 402 -8.31 -7.00 24.65
N ARG A 403 -8.92 -5.84 24.96
CA ARG A 403 -10.17 -5.77 25.70
C ARG A 403 -11.30 -6.51 24.99
N TYR A 404 -11.49 -6.22 23.68
CA TYR A 404 -12.54 -6.88 22.89
C TYR A 404 -12.36 -8.41 22.87
N LEU A 405 -11.17 -8.90 22.65
CA LEU A 405 -10.87 -10.34 22.68
C LEU A 405 -11.23 -10.97 24.04
N ARG A 406 -10.99 -10.26 25.14
CA ARG A 406 -11.29 -10.75 26.49
C ARG A 406 -12.75 -10.72 26.85
N THR A 407 -13.51 -9.68 26.43
CA THR A 407 -14.88 -9.40 26.92
C THR A 407 -15.96 -9.62 25.89
N GLY A 408 -15.61 -9.77 24.60
CA GLY A 408 -16.55 -9.83 23.48
C GLY A 408 -17.26 -8.49 23.18
N SER A 409 -16.80 -7.37 23.75
CA SER A 409 -17.46 -6.06 23.57
C SER A 409 -16.47 -4.90 23.62
N CYS A 410 -16.75 -3.86 22.81
CA CYS A 410 -16.02 -2.60 22.87
C CYS A 410 -16.20 -1.90 24.24
N SER A 411 -15.24 -1.04 24.59
CA SER A 411 -15.35 -0.16 25.76
C SER A 411 -16.58 0.79 25.66
N ALA A 412 -16.98 1.35 26.77
CA ALA A 412 -18.10 2.31 26.78
C ALA A 412 -17.76 3.58 25.98
N SER A 413 -16.51 4.06 26.06
CA SER A 413 -15.99 5.20 25.29
C SER A 413 -16.00 4.90 23.79
N ALA A 414 -15.47 3.75 23.37
CA ALA A 414 -15.50 3.32 21.97
C ALA A 414 -16.91 3.23 21.42
N ARG A 415 -17.86 2.67 22.16
CA ARG A 415 -19.27 2.62 21.75
C ARG A 415 -19.93 3.99 21.63
N ALA A 416 -19.59 4.92 22.52
CA ALA A 416 -20.09 6.31 22.44
C ALA A 416 -19.51 7.03 21.21
N GLN A 417 -18.22 6.86 20.93
CA GLN A 417 -17.56 7.43 19.76
C GLN A 417 -18.09 6.84 18.45
N ALA A 418 -18.33 5.51 18.36
CA ALA A 418 -18.93 4.89 17.19
C ALA A 418 -20.30 5.48 16.84
N ARG A 419 -21.13 5.75 17.85
CA ARG A 419 -22.45 6.41 17.67
C ARG A 419 -22.30 7.86 17.15
N ALA A 420 -21.34 8.59 17.66
CA ALA A 420 -21.08 9.97 17.22
C ALA A 420 -20.52 10.01 15.78
N GLN A 421 -19.63 9.10 15.41
CA GLN A 421 -19.08 8.99 14.05
C GLN A 421 -20.12 8.55 13.02
N ALA A 422 -21.03 7.66 13.37
CA ALA A 422 -22.15 7.25 12.50
C ALA A 422 -23.08 8.42 12.15
N ALA A 423 -23.14 9.45 12.99
CA ALA A 423 -23.93 10.66 12.76
C ALA A 423 -23.21 11.74 11.93
N GLN A 424 -21.90 11.59 11.72
CA GLN A 424 -21.07 12.55 10.97
C GLN A 424 -20.44 11.83 9.76
N ARG A 425 -20.66 12.33 8.53
CA ARG A 425 -19.80 11.99 7.38
C ARG A 425 -18.47 12.73 7.59
N PRO A 426 -17.36 12.03 7.87
CA PRO A 426 -16.08 12.71 7.98
C PRO A 426 -15.68 13.25 6.61
N PRO A 427 -15.13 14.49 6.55
CA PRO A 427 -14.50 14.97 5.32
C PRO A 427 -13.35 14.02 4.97
N LEU A 428 -13.21 13.72 3.68
CA LEU A 428 -11.99 13.08 3.12
C LEU A 428 -10.81 13.99 3.47
N THR A 429 -10.04 13.62 4.47
CA THR A 429 -8.78 14.28 4.75
C THR A 429 -7.85 13.91 3.59
N LEU A 430 -7.51 14.92 2.76
CA LEU A 430 -6.52 14.75 1.70
C LEU A 430 -5.23 14.30 2.37
N GLN A 431 -4.87 13.03 2.16
CA GLN A 431 -3.53 12.56 2.54
C GLN A 431 -2.50 13.32 1.71
N PRO A 432 -1.29 13.58 2.23
CA PRO A 432 -0.22 14.20 1.46
C PRO A 432 -0.05 13.46 0.13
N ARG A 433 0.00 14.20 -0.98
CA ARG A 433 0.36 13.64 -2.29
C ARG A 433 1.88 13.48 -2.31
N PHE A 434 2.36 12.27 -2.13
CA PHE A 434 3.77 11.96 -2.36
C PHE A 434 4.04 11.91 -3.87
N ALA A 435 5.27 12.26 -4.24
CA ALA A 435 5.68 12.29 -5.65
C ALA A 435 5.56 10.92 -6.33
N ASP A 436 5.77 9.84 -5.56
CA ASP A 436 5.70 8.46 -6.04
C ASP A 436 4.46 7.77 -5.47
N GLY A 437 3.62 7.19 -6.35
CA GLY A 437 2.31 6.63 -5.99
C GLY A 437 2.35 5.58 -4.87
N TRP A 438 3.39 4.74 -4.79
CA TRP A 438 3.55 3.75 -3.72
C TRP A 438 3.97 4.37 -2.38
N GLN A 439 4.73 5.47 -2.37
CA GLN A 439 5.10 6.17 -1.13
C GLN A 439 3.87 6.73 -0.43
N ALA A 440 2.87 7.19 -1.19
CA ALA A 440 1.59 7.58 -0.65
C ALA A 440 0.85 6.43 0.05
N LEU A 441 1.05 5.18 -0.41
CA LEU A 441 0.42 4.01 0.19
C LEU A 441 1.02 3.64 1.55
N VAL A 442 2.29 3.96 1.80
CA VAL A 442 2.98 3.59 3.05
C VAL A 442 3.38 4.79 3.91
N GLY A 443 3.15 6.01 3.46
CA GLY A 443 3.48 7.24 4.18
C GLY A 443 4.97 7.44 4.42
N ALA A 444 5.85 6.86 3.59
CA ALA A 444 7.29 6.85 3.78
C ALA A 444 7.99 8.14 3.28
N HIS A 445 8.98 8.64 4.01
CA HIS A 445 9.83 9.78 3.66
C HIS A 445 11.30 9.42 3.57
#